data_8d2d10ce64dd5190d8867638caded12b
#
_entry.id   8d2d10ce64dd5190d8867638caded12b
#
_cell.length_a   1.000
_cell.length_b   1.000
_cell.length_c   1.000
_cell.angle_alpha   90.00
_cell.angle_beta   90.00
_cell.angle_gamma   90.00
#
_symmetry.space_group_name_H-M   'P 1'
#
loop_
_entity.id
_entity.type
_entity.pdbx_description
1 polymer ?
#
loop_
_entity_poly.entity_id
_entity_poly.type
_entity_poly.pdbx_seq_one_letter_code
_entity_poly.pdbx_strand_id
1 'polypeptide(L)'
;MSKQLLLTLVLAAGTFAALLSSPVAAQQKHSIVISGEGVKGRYVQQLFVDVDDVPGHQVRVQESQRIYPSDNQPLVDGERIVESWGRGFSNYTAGVGPSWGYSTWITDKGNKIFSEYWGSSETTTTETGSKRGTYHGTSRLVGGTGRFAKLRGVLVDVTEFDTDMKVGYQRGTSRGEYWFEQ
;
A
#
# COMPACT_ATOMS: atom_id res chain seq x y z
N MET A 1 -43.47 -35.85 -40.06
CA MET A 1 -42.34 -34.97 -39.76
C MET A 1 -41.12 -35.48 -40.48
N SER A 2 -40.58 -34.73 -41.43
CA SER A 2 -39.55 -35.21 -42.34
C SER A 2 -38.18 -35.18 -41.66
N LYS A 3 -37.31 -36.17 -42.00
CA LYS A 3 -35.92 -36.28 -41.48
C LYS A 3 -35.07 -35.02 -41.67
N GLN A 4 -35.45 -34.12 -42.56
CA GLN A 4 -34.79 -32.82 -42.81
C GLN A 4 -35.01 -31.80 -41.68
N LEU A 5 -36.15 -31.87 -40.96
CA LEU A 5 -36.44 -30.93 -39.88
C LEU A 5 -35.60 -31.25 -38.63
N LEU A 6 -35.24 -32.51 -38.46
CA LEU A 6 -34.40 -32.96 -37.31
C LEU A 6 -32.93 -32.58 -37.47
N LEU A 7 -32.44 -32.53 -38.74
CA LEU A 7 -31.04 -32.18 -39.02
C LEU A 7 -30.76 -30.69 -38.81
N THR A 8 -31.73 -29.82 -39.08
CA THR A 8 -31.61 -28.36 -38.94
C THR A 8 -31.63 -27.93 -37.47
N LEU A 9 -32.33 -28.68 -36.62
CA LEU A 9 -32.37 -28.36 -35.17
C LEU A 9 -31.08 -28.74 -34.44
N VAL A 10 -30.36 -29.80 -34.87
CA VAL A 10 -29.10 -30.20 -34.29
C VAL A 10 -27.94 -29.26 -34.65
N LEU A 11 -27.94 -28.68 -35.85
CA LEU A 11 -26.89 -27.68 -36.21
C LEU A 11 -27.06 -26.34 -35.50
N ALA A 12 -28.30 -25.93 -35.16
CA ALA A 12 -28.53 -24.66 -34.43
C ALA A 12 -28.13 -24.71 -32.95
N ALA A 13 -28.18 -25.90 -32.31
CA ALA A 13 -27.77 -26.09 -30.93
C ALA A 13 -26.25 -26.12 -30.76
N GLY A 14 -25.49 -26.54 -31.78
CA GLY A 14 -24.03 -26.64 -31.73
C GLY A 14 -23.30 -25.26 -31.82
N THR A 15 -23.91 -24.26 -32.45
CA THR A 15 -23.31 -22.93 -32.63
C THR A 15 -23.52 -21.99 -31.41
N PHE A 16 -24.47 -22.29 -30.54
CA PHE A 16 -24.73 -21.44 -29.34
C PHE A 16 -23.80 -21.76 -28.16
N ALA A 17 -23.20 -22.95 -28.11
CA ALA A 17 -22.28 -23.33 -27.03
C ALA A 17 -20.86 -22.78 -27.20
N ALA A 18 -20.46 -22.34 -28.40
CA ALA A 18 -19.10 -21.84 -28.67
C ALA A 18 -18.90 -20.36 -28.32
N LEU A 19 -19.94 -19.60 -27.96
CA LEU A 19 -19.87 -18.16 -27.66
C LEU A 19 -19.70 -17.82 -26.18
N LEU A 20 -19.64 -18.82 -25.27
CA LEU A 20 -19.61 -18.58 -23.83
C LEU A 20 -18.27 -18.82 -23.16
N SER A 21 -17.22 -19.16 -23.89
CA SER A 21 -15.88 -19.33 -23.34
C SER A 21 -14.89 -18.31 -23.88
N SER A 22 -15.14 -17.03 -23.66
CA SER A 22 -14.04 -16.07 -23.70
C SER A 22 -13.14 -16.42 -22.51
N PRO A 23 -11.85 -16.80 -22.72
CA PRO A 23 -10.95 -16.96 -21.60
C PRO A 23 -10.90 -15.63 -20.87
N VAL A 24 -11.30 -15.61 -19.61
CA VAL A 24 -11.01 -14.47 -18.74
C VAL A 24 -9.49 -14.36 -18.74
N ALA A 25 -8.96 -13.37 -19.43
CA ALA A 25 -7.53 -13.12 -19.45
C ALA A 25 -7.07 -13.00 -17.99
N ALA A 26 -6.21 -13.91 -17.57
CA ALA A 26 -5.67 -13.85 -16.21
C ALA A 26 -4.98 -12.49 -16.03
N GLN A 27 -5.38 -11.76 -15.01
CA GLN A 27 -4.83 -10.45 -14.71
C GLN A 27 -3.33 -10.59 -14.44
N GLN A 28 -2.51 -9.90 -15.23
CA GLN A 28 -1.07 -9.95 -15.08
C GLN A 28 -0.66 -9.24 -13.78
N LYS A 29 -0.04 -9.98 -12.87
CA LYS A 29 0.50 -9.47 -11.61
C LYS A 29 1.99 -9.23 -11.73
N HIS A 30 2.47 -8.17 -11.11
CA HIS A 30 3.86 -7.77 -11.06
C HIS A 30 4.31 -7.72 -9.59
N SER A 31 5.46 -8.32 -9.29
CA SER A 31 6.07 -8.21 -7.97
C SER A 31 6.65 -6.80 -7.75
N ILE A 32 6.57 -6.33 -6.51
CA ILE A 32 7.13 -5.05 -6.10
C ILE A 32 7.84 -5.18 -4.75
N VAL A 33 8.97 -4.50 -4.63
CA VAL A 33 9.68 -4.29 -3.37
C VAL A 33 10.00 -2.81 -3.24
N ILE A 34 9.58 -2.22 -2.13
CA ILE A 34 9.88 -0.83 -1.77
C ILE A 34 10.82 -0.88 -0.57
N SER A 35 12.08 -0.48 -0.76
CA SER A 35 13.04 -0.35 0.32
C SER A 35 12.95 1.03 0.95
N GLY A 36 12.93 1.07 2.28
CA GLY A 36 13.02 2.31 3.06
C GLY A 36 14.45 2.71 3.41
N GLU A 37 15.46 2.01 2.90
CA GLU A 37 16.84 2.32 3.22
C GLU A 37 17.26 3.69 2.68
N GLY A 38 17.85 4.52 3.55
CA GLY A 38 18.27 5.88 3.21
C GLY A 38 17.13 6.89 3.06
N VAL A 39 15.87 6.47 3.23
CA VAL A 39 14.71 7.36 3.16
C VAL A 39 14.75 8.37 4.30
N LYS A 40 14.60 9.65 3.95
CA LYS A 40 14.45 10.73 4.93
C LYS A 40 12.98 10.96 5.21
N GLY A 41 12.56 10.68 6.45
CA GLY A 41 11.19 10.86 6.90
C GLY A 41 11.08 11.98 7.93
N ARG A 42 9.93 12.66 7.96
CA ARG A 42 9.58 13.62 9.01
C ARG A 42 8.08 13.66 9.24
N TYR A 43 7.66 13.98 10.45
CA TYR A 43 6.30 14.42 10.72
C TYR A 43 6.16 15.88 10.33
N VAL A 44 5.19 16.19 9.49
CA VAL A 44 4.86 17.57 9.09
C VAL A 44 3.95 18.19 10.15
N GLN A 45 2.99 17.39 10.62
CA GLN A 45 2.12 17.77 11.74
C GLN A 45 1.64 16.54 12.49
N GLN A 46 1.35 16.72 13.77
CA GLN A 46 0.79 15.72 14.65
C GLN A 46 -0.16 16.38 15.65
N LEU A 47 -1.29 15.73 15.89
CA LEU A 47 -2.21 16.06 16.97
C LEU A 47 -2.34 14.81 17.87
N PHE A 48 -2.13 15.00 19.17
CA PHE A 48 -2.30 13.95 20.18
C PHE A 48 -3.49 14.31 21.07
N VAL A 49 -4.26 13.30 21.41
CA VAL A 49 -5.36 13.39 22.37
C VAL A 49 -5.19 12.24 23.36
N ASP A 50 -5.02 12.58 24.64
CA ASP A 50 -5.04 11.61 25.72
C ASP A 50 -6.48 11.11 25.92
N VAL A 51 -6.66 9.80 26.07
CA VAL A 51 -7.99 9.18 26.26
C VAL A 51 -8.39 9.17 27.74
N ASP A 52 -7.39 9.24 28.63
CA ASP A 52 -7.53 9.30 30.09
C ASP A 52 -8.19 8.06 30.75
N ASP A 53 -8.32 6.95 30.04
CA ASP A 53 -8.83 5.68 30.58
C ASP A 53 -7.74 4.84 31.24
N VAL A 54 -6.56 4.77 30.61
CA VAL A 54 -5.37 4.13 31.16
C VAL A 54 -4.11 4.97 30.88
N PRO A 55 -3.08 4.91 31.74
CA PRO A 55 -1.85 5.69 31.55
C PRO A 55 -1.20 5.44 30.18
N GLY A 56 -0.93 6.51 29.45
CA GLY A 56 -0.26 6.46 28.16
C GLY A 56 -1.14 6.03 26.98
N HIS A 57 -2.47 6.02 27.16
CA HIS A 57 -3.40 5.79 26.06
C HIS A 57 -3.65 7.09 25.31
N GLN A 58 -3.27 7.11 24.04
CA GLN A 58 -3.35 8.28 23.17
C GLN A 58 -3.91 7.92 21.79
N VAL A 59 -4.80 8.76 21.30
CA VAL A 59 -5.18 8.79 19.89
C VAL A 59 -4.37 9.88 19.20
N ARG A 60 -3.84 9.58 18.02
CA ARG A 60 -3.04 10.52 17.24
C ARG A 60 -3.53 10.61 15.81
N VAL A 61 -3.55 11.83 15.28
CA VAL A 61 -3.64 12.13 13.85
C VAL A 61 -2.31 12.69 13.39
N GLN A 62 -1.81 12.22 12.25
CA GLN A 62 -0.50 12.67 11.76
C GLN A 62 -0.46 12.84 10.27
N GLU A 63 0.40 13.76 9.82
CA GLU A 63 0.89 13.84 8.46
C GLU A 63 2.40 13.66 8.45
N SER A 64 2.90 12.80 7.57
CA SER A 64 4.32 12.53 7.39
C SER A 64 4.74 12.64 5.93
N GLN A 65 5.96 13.07 5.70
CA GLN A 65 6.61 13.14 4.40
C GLN A 65 7.84 12.23 4.39
N ARG A 66 8.07 11.54 3.29
CA ARG A 66 9.26 10.74 3.05
C ARG A 66 9.84 11.09 1.70
N ILE A 67 11.17 11.28 1.65
CA ILE A 67 11.92 11.53 0.42
C ILE A 67 12.84 10.34 0.18
N TYR A 68 12.74 9.75 -1.00
CA TYR A 68 13.56 8.62 -1.42
C TYR A 68 14.86 9.14 -2.03
N PRO A 69 16.02 8.61 -1.60
CA PRO A 69 17.32 9.00 -2.17
C PRO A 69 17.43 8.53 -3.63
N SER A 70 18.13 9.29 -4.45
CA SER A 70 18.22 9.05 -5.91
C SER A 70 18.77 7.68 -6.32
N ASP A 71 19.57 7.08 -5.46
CA ASP A 71 20.17 5.75 -5.64
C ASP A 71 19.30 4.60 -5.14
N ASN A 72 18.19 4.90 -4.44
CA ASN A 72 17.25 3.92 -3.89
C ASN A 72 15.77 4.33 -4.08
N GLN A 73 15.42 4.80 -5.27
CA GLN A 73 14.04 5.13 -5.63
C GLN A 73 13.31 3.87 -6.11
N PRO A 74 12.25 3.43 -5.43
CA PRO A 74 11.47 2.27 -5.86
C PRO A 74 10.87 2.49 -7.25
N LEU A 75 10.85 1.43 -8.06
CA LEU A 75 10.32 1.45 -9.42
C LEU A 75 8.94 0.79 -9.46
N VAL A 76 7.95 1.49 -9.99
CA VAL A 76 6.60 0.98 -10.24
C VAL A 76 6.24 1.23 -11.70
N ASP A 77 6.09 0.17 -12.46
CA ASP A 77 5.70 0.23 -13.88
C ASP A 77 6.50 1.27 -14.70
N GLY A 78 7.81 1.31 -14.49
CA GLY A 78 8.73 2.19 -15.24
C GLY A 78 8.80 3.63 -14.75
N GLU A 79 8.19 3.97 -13.62
CA GLU A 79 8.34 5.27 -12.94
C GLU A 79 8.94 5.10 -11.55
N ARG A 80 9.81 6.02 -11.16
CA ARG A 80 10.50 6.00 -9.86
C ARG A 80 9.68 6.78 -8.83
N ILE A 81 9.50 6.20 -7.64
CA ILE A 81 8.89 6.92 -6.52
C ILE A 81 9.98 7.82 -5.92
N VAL A 82 9.74 9.11 -5.93
CA VAL A 82 10.68 10.14 -5.40
C VAL A 82 10.26 10.63 -4.02
N GLU A 83 8.97 10.58 -3.73
CA GLU A 83 8.38 11.13 -2.51
C GLU A 83 7.13 10.36 -2.11
N SER A 84 6.84 10.31 -0.80
CA SER A 84 5.54 9.86 -0.32
C SER A 84 5.03 10.69 0.85
N TRP A 85 3.70 10.80 0.92
CA TRP A 85 2.97 11.46 1.99
C TRP A 85 2.07 10.43 2.67
N GLY A 86 2.19 10.33 3.99
CA GLY A 86 1.32 9.52 4.83
C GLY A 86 0.40 10.41 5.66
N ARG A 87 -0.90 10.07 5.71
CA ARG A 87 -1.90 10.69 6.56
C ARG A 87 -2.56 9.60 7.37
N GLY A 88 -2.33 9.60 8.66
CA GLY A 88 -2.67 8.43 9.46
C GLY A 88 -3.23 8.75 10.83
N PHE A 89 -3.81 7.70 11.36
CA PHE A 89 -4.35 7.63 12.70
C PHE A 89 -3.62 6.53 13.47
N SER A 90 -3.45 6.72 14.76
CA SER A 90 -3.01 5.66 15.65
C SER A 90 -3.74 5.73 16.99
N ASN A 91 -3.91 4.57 17.59
CA ASN A 91 -4.51 4.39 18.91
C ASN A 91 -3.55 3.53 19.72
N TYR A 92 -2.72 4.19 20.54
CA TYR A 92 -1.60 3.55 21.22
C TYR A 92 -1.76 3.63 22.74
N THR A 93 -1.44 2.52 23.40
CA THR A 93 -1.21 2.50 24.83
C THR A 93 0.28 2.26 25.08
N ALA A 94 0.98 3.21 25.71
CA ALA A 94 2.42 3.16 25.95
C ALA A 94 3.26 2.90 24.68
N GLY A 95 2.82 3.45 23.54
CA GLY A 95 3.52 3.31 22.25
C GLY A 95 3.21 2.02 21.48
N VAL A 96 2.27 1.20 21.95
CA VAL A 96 1.85 -0.05 21.29
C VAL A 96 0.38 0.04 20.89
N GLY A 97 0.06 -0.35 19.67
CA GLY A 97 -1.33 -0.41 19.22
C GLY A 97 -1.52 -0.26 17.71
N PRO A 98 -2.78 -0.22 17.27
CA PRO A 98 -3.12 -0.14 15.87
C PRO A 98 -2.84 1.24 15.26
N SER A 99 -2.52 1.21 13.96
CA SER A 99 -2.47 2.41 13.13
C SER A 99 -2.98 2.12 11.73
N TRP A 100 -3.59 3.12 11.11
CA TRP A 100 -4.17 3.04 9.77
C TRP A 100 -4.15 4.41 9.09
N GLY A 101 -4.33 4.42 7.80
CA GLY A 101 -4.38 5.69 7.06
C GLY A 101 -4.23 5.51 5.57
N TYR A 102 -3.79 6.60 4.97
CA TYR A 102 -3.65 6.75 3.52
C TYR A 102 -2.25 7.19 3.19
N SER A 103 -1.74 6.73 2.05
CA SER A 103 -0.48 7.22 1.50
C SER A 103 -0.67 7.67 0.06
N THR A 104 0.08 8.70 -0.32
CA THR A 104 0.22 9.16 -1.69
C THR A 104 1.70 9.09 -2.06
N TRP A 105 2.05 8.28 -3.03
CA TRP A 105 3.39 8.23 -3.60
C TRP A 105 3.44 9.10 -4.84
N ILE A 106 4.51 9.86 -5.00
CA ILE A 106 4.73 10.78 -6.12
C ILE A 106 5.89 10.23 -6.94
N THR A 107 5.67 10.11 -8.25
CA THR A 107 6.68 9.60 -9.17
C THR A 107 7.53 10.73 -9.74
N ASP A 108 8.68 10.36 -10.32
CA ASP A 108 9.59 11.25 -11.06
C ASP A 108 8.93 11.93 -12.28
N LYS A 109 7.80 11.42 -12.75
CA LYS A 109 6.99 12.02 -13.83
C LYS A 109 5.78 12.81 -13.31
N GLY A 110 5.65 12.98 -11.99
CA GLY A 110 4.58 13.73 -11.36
C GLY A 110 3.26 12.98 -11.22
N ASN A 111 3.19 11.70 -11.62
CA ASN A 111 2.04 10.86 -11.35
C ASN A 111 1.96 10.54 -9.86
N LYS A 112 0.75 10.19 -9.41
CA LYS A 112 0.48 9.80 -8.03
C LYS A 112 -0.05 8.38 -7.96
N ILE A 113 0.36 7.64 -6.92
CA ILE A 113 -0.17 6.34 -6.56
C ILE A 113 -0.80 6.47 -5.17
N PHE A 114 -2.02 5.97 -5.01
CA PHE A 114 -2.76 6.03 -3.76
C PHE A 114 -2.79 4.67 -3.09
N SER A 115 -2.60 4.67 -1.78
CA SER A 115 -2.75 3.46 -0.97
C SER A 115 -3.45 3.74 0.35
N GLU A 116 -4.08 2.70 0.88
CA GLU A 116 -4.58 2.60 2.24
C GLU A 116 -3.66 1.66 3.00
N TYR A 117 -3.40 1.92 4.27
CA TYR A 117 -2.61 1.02 5.10
C TYR A 117 -3.26 0.80 6.46
N TRP A 118 -3.02 -0.36 7.02
CA TRP A 118 -3.42 -0.73 8.39
C TRP A 118 -2.42 -1.71 8.98
N GLY A 119 -2.22 -1.61 10.27
CA GLY A 119 -1.28 -2.45 10.99
C GLY A 119 -1.19 -2.10 12.45
N SER A 120 -0.10 -2.50 13.05
CA SER A 120 0.21 -2.20 14.45
C SER A 120 1.65 -1.74 14.57
N SER A 121 1.89 -0.85 15.53
CA SER A 121 3.24 -0.45 15.93
C SER A 121 3.50 -0.85 17.35
N GLU A 122 4.76 -1.11 17.63
CA GLU A 122 5.30 -1.24 18.98
C GLU A 122 6.53 -0.33 19.15
N THR A 123 6.72 0.18 20.34
CA THR A 123 7.88 1.00 20.68
C THR A 123 8.76 0.25 21.66
N THR A 124 10.03 0.11 21.33
CA THR A 124 11.06 -0.47 22.19
C THR A 124 12.08 0.59 22.60
N THR A 125 12.65 0.44 23.79
CA THR A 125 13.79 1.25 24.24
C THR A 125 15.07 0.47 23.95
N THR A 126 15.99 1.09 23.21
CA THR A 126 17.30 0.49 22.93
C THR A 126 18.19 0.51 24.18
N GLU A 127 19.29 -0.24 24.16
CA GLU A 127 20.29 -0.24 25.23
C GLU A 127 20.87 1.16 25.51
N THR A 128 20.89 2.04 24.52
CA THR A 128 21.34 3.44 24.65
C THR A 128 20.26 4.38 25.16
N GLY A 129 19.06 3.88 25.48
CA GLY A 129 17.93 4.68 25.95
C GLY A 129 17.12 5.36 24.83
N SER A 130 17.50 5.20 23.58
CA SER A 130 16.73 5.73 22.44
C SER A 130 15.47 4.89 22.23
N LYS A 131 14.38 5.53 21.80
CA LYS A 131 13.12 4.85 21.49
C LYS A 131 13.03 4.56 20.00
N ARG A 132 12.74 3.33 19.66
CA ARG A 132 12.45 2.89 18.29
C ARG A 132 11.06 2.33 18.17
N GLY A 133 10.37 2.71 17.12
CA GLY A 133 9.10 2.11 16.73
C GLY A 133 9.33 1.07 15.64
N THR A 134 8.58 -0.03 15.71
CA THR A 134 8.44 -1.00 14.62
C THR A 134 6.99 -1.06 14.22
N TYR A 135 6.73 -0.91 12.92
CA TYR A 135 5.40 -1.06 12.33
C TYR A 135 5.35 -2.35 11.52
N HIS A 136 4.30 -3.12 11.74
CA HIS A 136 3.93 -4.29 10.94
C HIS A 136 2.54 -4.08 10.38
N GLY A 137 2.37 -4.19 9.07
CA GLY A 137 1.08 -3.93 8.46
C GLY A 137 0.94 -4.43 7.05
N THR A 138 -0.13 -4.00 6.44
CA THR A 138 -0.49 -4.27 5.07
C THR A 138 -0.94 -2.98 4.40
N SER A 139 -0.55 -2.80 3.15
CA SER A 139 -1.02 -1.70 2.31
C SER A 139 -1.79 -2.23 1.11
N ARG A 140 -2.84 -1.54 0.72
CA ARG A 140 -3.62 -1.80 -0.48
C ARG A 140 -3.47 -0.63 -1.45
N LEU A 141 -2.97 -0.88 -2.65
CA LEU A 141 -2.95 0.10 -3.73
C LEU A 141 -4.36 0.24 -4.31
N VAL A 142 -4.90 1.46 -4.30
CA VAL A 142 -6.30 1.73 -4.64
C VAL A 142 -6.46 2.56 -5.91
N GLY A 143 -5.37 2.86 -6.60
CA GLY A 143 -5.35 3.64 -7.84
C GLY A 143 -4.28 4.71 -7.84
N GLY A 144 -4.47 5.70 -8.69
CA GLY A 144 -3.55 6.83 -8.84
C GLY A 144 -4.02 7.81 -9.88
N THR A 145 -3.09 8.62 -10.38
CA THR A 145 -3.32 9.54 -11.49
C THR A 145 -2.67 9.01 -12.77
N GLY A 146 -3.11 9.51 -13.91
CA GLY A 146 -2.56 9.16 -15.22
C GLY A 146 -2.59 7.64 -15.45
N ARG A 147 -1.45 7.06 -15.80
CA ARG A 147 -1.33 5.61 -16.06
C ARG A 147 -1.65 4.72 -14.85
N PHE A 148 -1.60 5.26 -13.62
CA PHE A 148 -1.88 4.52 -12.39
C PHE A 148 -3.36 4.54 -11.98
N ALA A 149 -4.27 5.12 -12.75
CA ALA A 149 -5.69 5.23 -12.39
C ALA A 149 -6.34 3.87 -12.07
N LYS A 150 -5.94 2.83 -12.79
CA LYS A 150 -6.44 1.46 -12.61
C LYS A 150 -5.49 0.57 -11.81
N LEU A 151 -4.45 1.12 -11.18
CA LEU A 151 -3.51 0.35 -10.37
C LEU A 151 -4.20 -0.24 -9.14
N ARG A 152 -3.94 -1.51 -8.88
CA ARG A 152 -4.31 -2.22 -7.65
C ARG A 152 -3.10 -2.99 -7.15
N GLY A 153 -3.11 -3.33 -5.88
CA GLY A 153 -2.05 -4.14 -5.30
C GLY A 153 -2.22 -4.37 -3.82
N VAL A 154 -1.44 -5.30 -3.30
CA VAL A 154 -1.35 -5.59 -1.87
C VAL A 154 0.11 -5.75 -1.49
N LEU A 155 0.51 -5.10 -0.41
CA LEU A 155 1.87 -5.15 0.13
C LEU A 155 1.83 -5.54 1.61
N VAL A 156 2.84 -6.24 2.05
CA VAL A 156 3.14 -6.45 3.48
C VAL A 156 4.27 -5.51 3.85
N ASP A 157 4.08 -4.78 4.93
CA ASP A 157 4.95 -3.70 5.38
C ASP A 157 5.62 -4.06 6.71
N VAL A 158 6.94 -3.89 6.77
CA VAL A 158 7.72 -3.90 8.01
C VAL A 158 8.61 -2.66 8.01
N THR A 159 8.43 -1.78 8.97
CA THR A 159 9.17 -0.52 9.05
C THR A 159 9.67 -0.28 10.46
N GLU A 160 10.95 0.02 10.59
CA GLU A 160 11.56 0.55 11.80
C GLU A 160 11.76 2.05 11.65
N PHE A 161 11.51 2.81 12.70
CA PHE A 161 11.63 4.27 12.67
C PHE A 161 11.99 4.83 14.05
N ASP A 162 12.65 5.97 14.08
CA ASP A 162 12.78 6.76 15.28
C ASP A 162 11.42 7.34 15.67
N THR A 163 11.03 7.26 16.93
CA THR A 163 9.68 7.62 17.35
C THR A 163 9.38 9.12 17.23
N ASP A 164 10.40 9.98 17.23
CA ASP A 164 10.25 11.42 17.06
C ASP A 164 10.36 11.88 15.59
N MET A 165 10.93 11.04 14.72
CA MET A 165 11.17 11.31 13.29
C MET A 165 11.74 12.70 12.98
N LYS A 166 12.43 13.32 13.95
CA LYS A 166 13.09 14.61 13.71
C LYS A 166 14.35 14.48 12.87
N VAL A 167 15.00 13.34 12.94
CA VAL A 167 16.32 13.08 12.35
C VAL A 167 16.25 12.13 11.16
N GLY A 168 15.06 11.64 10.80
CA GLY A 168 14.84 10.93 9.55
C GLY A 168 15.37 9.51 9.46
N TYR A 169 15.63 8.83 10.58
CA TYR A 169 15.89 7.39 10.53
C TYR A 169 14.60 6.65 10.21
N GLN A 170 14.61 5.98 9.09
CA GLN A 170 13.59 5.01 8.74
C GLN A 170 14.24 3.90 7.94
N ARG A 171 13.94 2.67 8.31
CA ARG A 171 14.36 1.48 7.60
C ARG A 171 13.20 0.52 7.54
N GLY A 172 13.03 -0.15 6.42
CA GLY A 172 11.95 -1.11 6.28
C GLY A 172 11.78 -1.55 4.86
N THR A 173 10.81 -2.42 4.67
CA THR A 173 10.51 -2.99 3.35
C THR A 173 9.02 -3.22 3.24
N SER A 174 8.45 -2.78 2.10
CA SER A 174 7.12 -3.19 1.66
C SER A 174 7.28 -4.15 0.50
N ARG A 175 6.65 -5.31 0.55
CA ARG A 175 6.74 -6.36 -0.48
C ARG A 175 5.37 -6.87 -0.84
N GLY A 176 5.14 -7.09 -2.14
CA GLY A 176 3.87 -7.64 -2.59
C GLY A 176 3.73 -7.66 -4.09
N GLU A 177 2.51 -7.51 -4.54
CA GLU A 177 2.14 -7.55 -5.95
C GLU A 177 1.25 -6.37 -6.31
N TYR A 178 1.36 -5.92 -7.56
CA TYR A 178 0.42 -4.98 -8.17
C TYR A 178 -0.04 -5.48 -9.54
N TRP A 179 -1.15 -4.92 -10.00
CA TRP A 179 -1.77 -5.18 -11.31
C TRP A 179 -2.59 -3.97 -11.75
N PHE A 180 -3.00 -3.97 -12.99
CA PHE A 180 -3.93 -2.97 -13.51
C PHE A 180 -5.28 -3.62 -13.80
N GLU A 181 -6.36 -3.04 -13.31
CA GLU A 181 -7.73 -3.44 -13.70
C GLU A 181 -7.95 -3.16 -15.19
N GLN A 182 -8.73 -4.03 -15.84
CA GLN A 182 -9.11 -3.89 -17.25
C GLN A 182 -10.17 -2.80 -17.46
#